data_deabb1ef9a1e0ff0514aa9b94d3935bb
#
_entry.id   deabb1ef9a1e0ff0514aa9b94d3935bb
#
_cell.length_a   1.000
_cell.length_b   1.000
_cell.length_c   1.000
_cell.angle_alpha   90.00
_cell.angle_beta   90.00
_cell.angle_gamma   90.00
#
_symmetry.space_group_name_H-M   'P 1'
#
loop_
_entity.id
_entity.type
_entity.pdbx_description
1 polymer ?
#
loop_
_entity_poly.entity_id
_entity_poly.type
_entity_poly.pdbx_seq_one_letter_code
_entity_poly.pdbx_strand_id
1 'polypeptide(L)'
;MPEQSVFSSSAYKRSRIAYLIECAFEYFVSLLLADAFLTKLLHSLGFDDAACGLIASVISLAFLFQLASVFVVRRITNTKRTAIIVHTAAQLLFGVLYLIPFLPVAQGLRKGLTILCLLAAYFGNYLVTVVIYRWANGFVDPDRRARYSAVKEMCSLLSGIGISLLLGAVIDKYEAAGELEKGFLFAAAAILVFVIGDLICLLGIKGEVREEKQAENRPRLGEVLRATLGNVRFRRVIVLYTLFEMARYTLIGFLGTFKWQDLMFDVGMIQIINMSGSVLRAAISPAYGRFSDKHSYIKGIELSTVLLIAAYVCVIFTTRETRWLIWGYTLLAAVAAAGFGQNFLNITYSYVDERYFAEATAIKNSIGGLCGFLAAFASGRLLSYIQSNGNTFLGIHVLGQQVQACIALVLMAAALLYAHFVVGRQKITGK
;
A
#
# COMPACT_ATOMS: atom_id res chain seq x y z
N MET A 1 11.32 14.76 -35.12
CA MET A 1 12.62 14.94 -34.45
C MET A 1 12.71 16.07 -33.39
N PRO A 2 11.70 16.89 -33.06
CA PRO A 2 11.86 17.90 -32.01
C PRO A 2 11.54 17.40 -30.57
N GLU A 3 10.79 16.30 -30.39
CA GLU A 3 10.35 15.89 -29.05
C GLU A 3 11.43 15.21 -28.19
N GLN A 4 12.39 14.49 -28.76
CA GLN A 4 13.48 13.86 -27.99
C GLN A 4 14.44 14.88 -27.34
N SER A 5 14.55 16.09 -27.88
CA SER A 5 15.40 17.15 -27.32
C SER A 5 14.86 17.75 -26.02
N VAL A 6 13.54 17.74 -25.81
CA VAL A 6 12.89 18.32 -24.62
C VAL A 6 13.19 17.49 -23.36
N PHE A 7 13.14 16.16 -23.45
CA PHE A 7 13.45 15.28 -22.32
C PHE A 7 14.92 15.26 -21.91
N SER A 8 15.84 15.71 -22.78
CA SER A 8 17.27 15.83 -22.48
C SER A 8 17.62 17.14 -21.75
N SER A 9 16.68 18.09 -21.63
CA SER A 9 16.93 19.38 -20.98
C SER A 9 17.39 19.21 -19.52
N SER A 10 18.27 20.11 -19.07
CA SER A 10 18.77 20.13 -17.69
C SER A 10 17.64 20.31 -16.66
N ALA A 11 16.58 21.03 -17.02
CA ALA A 11 15.40 21.24 -16.18
C ALA A 11 14.65 19.92 -15.92
N TYR A 12 14.44 19.10 -16.94
CA TYR A 12 13.79 17.80 -16.80
C TYR A 12 14.68 16.78 -16.08
N LYS A 13 16.00 16.85 -16.26
CA LYS A 13 16.93 16.02 -15.48
C LYS A 13 16.84 16.33 -13.98
N ARG A 14 16.79 17.63 -13.61
CA ARG A 14 16.61 18.05 -12.22
C ARG A 14 15.25 17.62 -11.68
N SER A 15 14.19 17.77 -12.45
CA SER A 15 12.84 17.34 -12.05
C SER A 15 12.75 15.83 -11.80
N ARG A 16 13.41 14.99 -12.62
CA ARG A 16 13.47 13.55 -12.40
C ARG A 16 14.21 13.19 -11.11
N ILE A 17 15.34 13.87 -10.82
CA ILE A 17 16.07 13.63 -9.56
C ILE A 17 15.24 14.10 -8.36
N ALA A 18 14.64 15.28 -8.43
CA ALA A 18 13.79 15.80 -7.36
C ALA A 18 12.61 14.86 -7.05
N TYR A 19 11.92 14.36 -8.08
CA TYR A 19 10.81 13.42 -7.90
C TYR A 19 11.27 12.06 -7.34
N LEU A 20 12.46 11.60 -7.70
CA LEU A 20 13.02 10.36 -7.14
C LEU A 20 13.30 10.51 -5.63
N ILE A 21 13.82 11.67 -5.21
CA ILE A 21 14.10 11.97 -3.80
C ILE A 21 12.79 12.20 -3.03
N GLU A 22 11.81 12.89 -3.63
CA GLU A 22 10.46 13.08 -3.08
C GLU A 22 9.81 11.74 -2.74
N CYS A 23 9.77 10.81 -3.69
CA CYS A 23 9.21 9.48 -3.45
C CYS A 23 9.94 8.70 -2.35
N ALA A 24 11.23 8.94 -2.13
CA ALA A 24 11.96 8.35 -1.02
C ALA A 24 11.48 8.95 0.32
N PHE A 25 11.30 10.27 0.41
CA PHE A 25 10.77 10.92 1.62
C PHE A 25 9.32 10.48 1.93
N GLU A 26 8.44 10.43 0.93
CA GLU A 26 7.08 9.88 1.09
C GLU A 26 7.13 8.43 1.64
N TYR A 27 8.04 7.62 1.10
CA TYR A 27 8.23 6.26 1.58
C TYR A 27 8.71 6.22 3.04
N PHE A 28 9.60 7.11 3.48
CA PHE A 28 10.06 7.16 4.87
C PHE A 28 8.92 7.51 5.84
N VAL A 29 8.02 8.40 5.46
CA VAL A 29 6.79 8.66 6.23
C VAL A 29 5.93 7.40 6.33
N SER A 30 5.75 6.70 5.21
CA SER A 30 4.92 5.49 5.17
C SER A 30 5.45 4.35 6.05
N LEU A 31 6.77 4.26 6.27
CA LEU A 31 7.37 3.28 7.18
C LEU A 31 6.88 3.45 8.62
N LEU A 32 6.74 4.69 9.09
CA LEU A 32 6.24 5.02 10.42
C LEU A 32 4.74 4.77 10.60
N LEU A 33 4.00 4.62 9.49
CA LEU A 33 2.55 4.36 9.48
C LEU A 33 2.21 2.88 9.30
N ALA A 34 3.18 2.00 9.38
CA ALA A 34 3.01 0.58 9.13
C ALA A 34 3.53 -0.27 10.28
N ASP A 35 3.00 -1.50 10.34
CA ASP A 35 3.50 -2.59 11.17
C ASP A 35 3.69 -2.16 12.65
N ALA A 36 4.86 -2.44 13.25
CA ALA A 36 5.13 -2.22 14.66
C ALA A 36 5.09 -0.75 15.09
N PHE A 37 5.50 0.17 14.22
CA PHE A 37 5.46 1.61 14.55
C PHE A 37 4.04 2.09 14.80
N LEU A 38 3.14 1.85 13.84
CA LEU A 38 1.73 2.21 13.99
C LEU A 38 1.08 1.44 15.14
N THR A 39 1.36 0.15 15.27
CA THR A 39 0.82 -0.70 16.34
C THR A 39 1.15 -0.14 17.72
N LYS A 40 2.42 0.21 18.01
CA LYS A 40 2.84 0.78 19.29
C LYS A 40 2.15 2.12 19.59
N LEU A 41 2.03 2.99 18.58
CA LEU A 41 1.31 4.25 18.72
C LEU A 41 -0.16 4.00 19.09
N LEU A 42 -0.85 3.10 18.40
CA LEU A 42 -2.26 2.81 18.64
C LEU A 42 -2.47 2.19 20.03
N HIS A 43 -1.61 1.27 20.45
CA HIS A 43 -1.67 0.69 21.80
C HIS A 43 -1.45 1.73 22.90
N SER A 44 -0.53 2.68 22.73
CA SER A 44 -0.34 3.79 23.69
C SER A 44 -1.58 4.68 23.85
N LEU A 45 -2.41 4.75 22.80
CA LEU A 45 -3.70 5.42 22.81
C LEU A 45 -4.84 4.54 23.36
N GLY A 46 -4.54 3.29 23.75
CA GLY A 46 -5.49 2.34 24.33
C GLY A 46 -6.40 1.62 23.33
N PHE A 47 -5.99 1.49 22.07
CA PHE A 47 -6.64 0.60 21.12
C PHE A 47 -6.27 -0.84 21.40
N ASP A 48 -7.20 -1.76 21.25
CA ASP A 48 -6.96 -3.21 21.29
C ASP A 48 -6.39 -3.71 19.95
N ASP A 49 -5.93 -4.97 19.91
CA ASP A 49 -5.29 -5.57 18.75
C ASP A 49 -6.20 -5.59 17.52
N ALA A 50 -7.48 -5.85 17.72
CA ALA A 50 -8.46 -5.87 16.66
C ALA A 50 -8.66 -4.48 16.03
N ALA A 51 -8.73 -3.44 16.87
CA ALA A 51 -8.80 -2.06 16.41
C ALA A 51 -7.49 -1.64 15.73
N CYS A 52 -6.33 -2.03 16.25
CA CYS A 52 -5.04 -1.76 15.62
C CYS A 52 -4.98 -2.35 14.21
N GLY A 53 -5.35 -3.62 14.04
CA GLY A 53 -5.36 -4.28 12.74
C GLY A 53 -6.37 -3.66 11.76
N LEU A 54 -7.55 -3.27 12.24
CA LEU A 54 -8.55 -2.60 11.44
C LEU A 54 -8.06 -1.21 10.99
N ILE A 55 -7.46 -0.43 11.88
CA ILE A 55 -6.91 0.89 11.58
C ILE A 55 -5.74 0.77 10.59
N ALA A 56 -4.85 -0.21 10.75
CA ALA A 56 -3.80 -0.50 9.79
C ALA A 56 -4.36 -0.87 8.40
N SER A 57 -5.57 -1.42 8.34
CA SER A 57 -6.27 -1.78 7.10
C SER A 57 -7.03 -0.62 6.45
N VAL A 58 -7.10 0.56 7.08
CA VAL A 58 -7.77 1.76 6.53
C VAL A 58 -7.19 2.18 5.19
N ILE A 59 -5.92 1.87 4.92
CA ILE A 59 -5.29 2.11 3.61
C ILE A 59 -6.07 1.44 2.46
N SER A 60 -6.73 0.31 2.70
CA SER A 60 -7.57 -0.34 1.68
C SER A 60 -8.82 0.48 1.36
N LEU A 61 -9.40 1.14 2.36
CA LEU A 61 -10.52 2.06 2.19
C LEU A 61 -10.12 3.32 1.43
N ALA A 62 -8.86 3.75 1.54
CA ALA A 62 -8.33 4.92 0.85
C ALA A 62 -8.40 4.79 -0.70
N PHE A 63 -8.43 3.57 -1.24
CA PHE A 63 -8.68 3.35 -2.66
C PHE A 63 -10.05 3.89 -3.16
N LEU A 64 -11.05 4.02 -2.28
CA LEU A 64 -12.31 4.70 -2.64
C LEU A 64 -12.07 6.17 -2.98
N PHE A 65 -11.14 6.81 -2.29
CA PHE A 65 -10.81 8.22 -2.52
C PHE A 65 -10.03 8.42 -3.82
N GLN A 66 -9.33 7.40 -4.31
CA GLN A 66 -8.72 7.41 -5.64
C GLN A 66 -9.78 7.54 -6.74
N LEU A 67 -10.96 6.91 -6.57
CA LEU A 67 -12.08 7.11 -7.48
C LEU A 67 -12.62 8.54 -7.40
N ALA A 68 -12.75 9.10 -6.19
CA ALA A 68 -13.15 10.49 -6.00
C ALA A 68 -12.19 11.48 -6.69
N SER A 69 -10.88 11.20 -6.69
CA SER A 69 -9.87 12.06 -7.33
C SER A 69 -10.14 12.26 -8.83
N VAL A 70 -10.63 11.22 -9.51
CA VAL A 70 -10.98 11.32 -10.95
C VAL A 70 -12.03 12.41 -11.20
N PHE A 71 -12.93 12.66 -10.25
CA PHE A 71 -14.00 13.66 -10.38
C PHE A 71 -13.61 15.02 -9.80
N VAL A 72 -12.93 15.06 -8.66
CA VAL A 72 -12.56 16.28 -7.94
C VAL A 72 -11.45 17.03 -8.67
N VAL A 73 -10.42 16.34 -9.14
CA VAL A 73 -9.28 16.95 -9.84
C VAL A 73 -9.72 17.68 -11.12
N ARG A 74 -10.82 17.25 -11.75
CA ARG A 74 -11.37 17.91 -12.94
C ARG A 74 -11.82 19.36 -12.71
N ARG A 75 -12.12 19.76 -11.47
CA ARG A 75 -12.63 21.09 -11.11
C ARG A 75 -11.54 22.03 -10.59
N ILE A 76 -10.30 21.57 -10.51
CA ILE A 76 -9.21 22.35 -9.93
C ILE A 76 -8.50 23.15 -11.02
N THR A 77 -8.47 24.47 -10.89
CA THR A 77 -7.86 25.39 -11.87
C THR A 77 -6.35 25.42 -11.81
N ASN A 78 -5.74 25.31 -10.62
CA ASN A 78 -4.28 25.24 -10.44
C ASN A 78 -3.88 23.88 -9.84
N THR A 79 -3.86 22.87 -10.70
CA THR A 79 -3.70 21.47 -10.32
C THR A 79 -2.37 21.21 -9.61
N LYS A 80 -1.28 21.85 -10.07
CA LYS A 80 0.06 21.67 -9.45
C LYS A 80 0.10 22.21 -8.03
N ARG A 81 -0.30 23.47 -7.82
CA ARG A 81 -0.27 24.12 -6.51
C ARG A 81 -1.17 23.39 -5.52
N THR A 82 -2.38 23.04 -5.96
CA THR A 82 -3.33 22.30 -5.12
C THR A 82 -2.78 20.92 -4.74
N ALA A 83 -2.16 20.20 -5.69
CA ALA A 83 -1.56 18.90 -5.40
C ALA A 83 -0.44 19.03 -4.35
N ILE A 84 0.45 20.00 -4.46
CA ILE A 84 1.52 20.23 -3.48
C ILE A 84 0.94 20.53 -2.09
N ILE A 85 -0.02 21.46 -2.01
CA ILE A 85 -0.62 21.85 -0.72
C ILE A 85 -1.33 20.67 -0.05
N VAL A 86 -2.18 19.96 -0.80
CA VAL A 86 -2.95 18.83 -0.25
C VAL A 86 -2.04 17.67 0.12
N HIS A 87 -1.04 17.34 -0.70
CA HIS A 87 -0.05 16.31 -0.40
C HIS A 87 0.73 16.65 0.88
N THR A 88 1.32 17.84 0.95
CA THR A 88 2.09 18.26 2.12
C THR A 88 1.22 18.29 3.40
N ALA A 89 -0.03 18.78 3.30
CA ALA A 89 -0.96 18.76 4.42
C ALA A 89 -1.29 17.33 4.87
N ALA A 90 -1.50 16.40 3.93
CA ALA A 90 -1.74 15.00 4.22
C ALA A 90 -0.52 14.35 4.93
N GLN A 91 0.68 14.61 4.42
CA GLN A 91 1.92 14.11 5.04
C GLN A 91 2.15 14.70 6.45
N LEU A 92 1.84 15.98 6.67
CA LEU A 92 1.90 16.60 8.01
C LEU A 92 0.89 15.98 8.97
N LEU A 93 -0.31 15.63 8.53
CA LEU A 93 -1.30 14.95 9.36
C LEU A 93 -0.80 13.59 9.86
N PHE A 94 0.01 12.87 9.08
CA PHE A 94 0.68 11.66 9.56
C PHE A 94 1.66 11.95 10.72
N GLY A 95 2.35 13.10 10.70
CA GLY A 95 3.18 13.54 11.84
C GLY A 95 2.37 13.89 13.06
N VAL A 96 1.22 14.56 12.89
CA VAL A 96 0.29 14.91 13.96
C VAL A 96 -0.21 13.68 14.72
N LEU A 97 -0.35 12.51 14.06
CA LEU A 97 -0.74 11.28 14.74
C LEU A 97 0.17 10.95 15.94
N TYR A 98 1.47 11.16 15.79
CA TYR A 98 2.46 10.89 16.84
C TYR A 98 2.45 11.93 17.97
N LEU A 99 1.74 13.07 17.79
CA LEU A 99 1.55 14.11 18.83
C LEU A 99 0.23 13.93 19.60
N ILE A 100 -0.72 13.12 19.11
CA ILE A 100 -2.02 12.91 19.76
C ILE A 100 -1.89 12.33 21.19
N PRO A 101 -0.95 11.42 21.50
CA PRO A 101 -0.78 10.91 22.87
C PRO A 101 -0.55 12.02 23.91
N PHE A 102 0.05 13.14 23.52
CA PHE A 102 0.39 14.26 24.40
C PHE A 102 -0.75 15.26 24.61
N LEU A 103 -1.86 15.14 23.88
CA LEU A 103 -2.97 16.07 24.05
C LEU A 103 -3.64 15.89 25.43
N PRO A 104 -3.88 16.97 26.18
CA PRO A 104 -4.53 16.91 27.48
C PRO A 104 -6.06 16.77 27.36
N VAL A 105 -6.52 15.71 26.65
CA VAL A 105 -7.94 15.44 26.39
C VAL A 105 -8.30 14.01 26.75
N ALA A 106 -9.60 13.74 26.91
CA ALA A 106 -10.10 12.39 27.25
C ALA A 106 -9.64 11.35 26.22
N GLN A 107 -9.37 10.12 26.67
CA GLN A 107 -8.90 9.01 25.83
C GLN A 107 -9.82 8.74 24.64
N GLY A 108 -11.15 8.80 24.83
CA GLY A 108 -12.11 8.62 23.73
C GLY A 108 -11.94 9.67 22.63
N LEU A 109 -11.65 10.93 23.01
CA LEU A 109 -11.39 11.99 22.03
C LEU A 109 -10.05 11.77 21.30
N ARG A 110 -8.98 11.34 22.01
CA ARG A 110 -7.70 10.96 21.38
C ARG A 110 -7.91 9.87 20.32
N LYS A 111 -8.68 8.82 20.65
CA LYS A 111 -9.04 7.75 19.69
C LYS A 111 -9.79 8.30 18.48
N GLY A 112 -10.78 9.14 18.69
CA GLY A 112 -11.54 9.77 17.61
C GLY A 112 -10.68 10.65 16.72
N LEU A 113 -9.82 11.49 17.32
CA LEU A 113 -8.88 12.33 16.59
C LEU A 113 -7.87 11.51 15.77
N THR A 114 -7.38 10.39 16.32
CA THR A 114 -6.46 9.49 15.61
C THR A 114 -7.12 8.94 14.33
N ILE A 115 -8.33 8.41 14.44
CA ILE A 115 -9.07 7.86 13.29
C ILE A 115 -9.35 8.95 12.26
N LEU A 116 -9.84 10.12 12.70
CA LEU A 116 -10.13 11.25 11.83
C LEU A 116 -8.89 11.76 11.10
N CYS A 117 -7.78 11.94 11.84
CA CYS A 117 -6.51 12.41 11.30
C CYS A 117 -5.97 11.43 10.26
N LEU A 118 -6.00 10.12 10.54
CA LEU A 118 -5.55 9.07 9.63
C LEU A 118 -6.39 9.02 8.36
N LEU A 119 -7.72 9.07 8.48
CA LEU A 119 -8.63 9.11 7.35
C LEU A 119 -8.42 10.36 6.49
N ALA A 120 -8.28 11.54 7.12
CA ALA A 120 -8.04 12.79 6.40
C ALA A 120 -6.69 12.78 5.67
N ALA A 121 -5.63 12.22 6.31
CA ALA A 121 -4.32 12.09 5.71
C ALA A 121 -4.35 11.15 4.49
N TYR A 122 -4.91 9.96 4.63
CA TYR A 122 -5.06 9.04 3.49
C TYR A 122 -5.96 9.61 2.40
N PHE A 123 -7.08 10.26 2.77
CA PHE A 123 -7.95 10.92 1.79
C PHE A 123 -7.18 11.96 0.98
N GLY A 124 -6.48 12.89 1.66
CA GLY A 124 -5.69 13.92 1.00
C GLY A 124 -4.62 13.33 0.08
N ASN A 125 -3.85 12.35 0.58
CA ASN A 125 -2.78 11.72 -0.20
C ASN A 125 -3.31 11.03 -1.47
N TYR A 126 -4.32 10.16 -1.34
CA TYR A 126 -4.90 9.45 -2.49
C TYR A 126 -5.65 10.36 -3.45
N LEU A 127 -6.20 11.47 -2.98
CA LEU A 127 -6.87 12.46 -3.83
C LEU A 127 -5.91 13.08 -4.85
N VAL A 128 -4.66 13.35 -4.47
CA VAL A 128 -3.69 14.05 -5.31
C VAL A 128 -2.65 13.14 -5.97
N THR A 129 -2.51 11.90 -5.53
CA THR A 129 -1.54 10.94 -6.08
C THR A 129 -1.64 10.81 -7.60
N VAL A 130 -2.85 10.77 -8.16
CA VAL A 130 -3.05 10.69 -9.62
C VAL A 130 -2.51 11.94 -10.33
N VAL A 131 -2.64 13.12 -9.71
CA VAL A 131 -2.12 14.38 -10.25
C VAL A 131 -0.60 14.38 -10.26
N ILE A 132 0.02 13.96 -9.14
CA ILE A 132 1.47 13.88 -9.00
C ILE A 132 2.05 12.89 -10.02
N TYR A 133 1.42 11.73 -10.22
CA TYR A 133 1.85 10.75 -11.23
C TYR A 133 1.74 11.29 -12.67
N ARG A 134 0.66 12.01 -12.99
CA ARG A 134 0.54 12.67 -14.33
C ARG A 134 1.63 13.70 -14.53
N TRP A 135 1.88 14.52 -13.54
CA TRP A 135 2.93 15.52 -13.57
C TRP A 135 4.32 14.87 -13.73
N ALA A 136 4.60 13.82 -12.95
CA ALA A 136 5.83 13.03 -13.06
C ALA A 136 6.02 12.44 -14.47
N ASN A 137 4.97 11.91 -15.07
CA ASN A 137 5.01 11.38 -16.44
C ASN A 137 5.29 12.45 -17.50
N GLY A 138 5.07 13.74 -17.19
CA GLY A 138 5.31 14.85 -18.11
C GLY A 138 6.79 15.15 -18.37
N PHE A 139 7.69 14.76 -17.45
CA PHE A 139 9.14 14.99 -17.58
C PHE A 139 9.96 13.69 -17.73
N VAL A 140 9.29 12.54 -17.85
CA VAL A 140 9.91 11.24 -18.12
C VAL A 140 9.57 10.80 -19.52
N ASP A 141 10.60 10.43 -20.30
CA ASP A 141 10.47 9.89 -21.63
C ASP A 141 9.56 8.66 -21.62
N PRO A 142 8.50 8.58 -22.45
CA PRO A 142 7.59 7.45 -22.51
C PRO A 142 8.28 6.10 -22.64
N ASP A 143 9.32 6.00 -23.46
CA ASP A 143 10.07 4.77 -23.71
C ASP A 143 10.91 4.32 -22.50
N ARG A 144 11.14 5.22 -21.53
CA ARG A 144 11.96 4.98 -20.33
C ARG A 144 11.17 4.98 -19.03
N ARG A 145 9.86 5.15 -19.06
CA ARG A 145 9.00 5.23 -17.86
C ARG A 145 9.11 3.99 -16.97
N ALA A 146 9.08 2.80 -17.55
CA ALA A 146 9.20 1.56 -16.80
C ALA A 146 10.55 1.46 -16.08
N ARG A 147 11.64 1.77 -16.79
CA ARG A 147 12.99 1.78 -16.18
C ARG A 147 13.13 2.85 -15.09
N TYR A 148 12.58 4.03 -15.31
CA TYR A 148 12.60 5.11 -14.33
C TYR A 148 11.80 4.74 -13.07
N SER A 149 10.62 4.15 -13.22
CA SER A 149 9.81 3.67 -12.09
C SER A 149 10.50 2.59 -11.29
N ALA A 150 11.20 1.66 -11.96
CA ALA A 150 11.98 0.63 -11.28
C ALA A 150 13.16 1.22 -10.48
N VAL A 151 13.88 2.18 -11.05
CA VAL A 151 14.97 2.89 -10.34
C VAL A 151 14.42 3.66 -9.15
N LYS A 152 13.29 4.36 -9.32
CA LYS A 152 12.61 5.09 -8.26
C LYS A 152 12.24 4.16 -7.09
N GLU A 153 11.57 3.05 -7.38
CA GLU A 153 11.19 2.06 -6.35
C GLU A 153 12.43 1.49 -5.64
N MET A 154 13.45 1.13 -6.39
CA MET A 154 14.70 0.62 -5.83
C MET A 154 15.40 1.64 -4.91
N CYS A 155 15.47 2.92 -5.31
CA CYS A 155 16.06 3.97 -4.48
C CYS A 155 15.28 4.17 -3.18
N SER A 156 13.93 4.21 -3.25
CA SER A 156 13.08 4.34 -2.08
C SER A 156 13.25 3.14 -1.13
N LEU A 157 13.23 1.92 -1.65
CA LEU A 157 13.40 0.72 -0.84
C LEU A 157 14.78 0.66 -0.17
N LEU A 158 15.86 0.89 -0.93
CA LEU A 158 17.23 0.80 -0.39
C LEU A 158 17.52 1.89 0.65
N SER A 159 17.11 3.14 0.39
CA SER A 159 17.27 4.22 1.38
C SER A 159 16.37 4.01 2.59
N GLY A 160 15.17 3.47 2.39
CA GLY A 160 14.23 3.11 3.46
C GLY A 160 14.76 2.05 4.42
N ILE A 161 15.64 1.14 3.98
CA ILE A 161 16.28 0.16 4.88
C ILE A 161 17.03 0.89 6.00
N GLY A 162 17.94 1.79 5.65
CA GLY A 162 18.75 2.53 6.63
C GLY A 162 17.89 3.37 7.58
N ILE A 163 16.90 4.09 7.03
CA ILE A 163 15.97 4.91 7.81
C ILE A 163 15.12 4.05 8.75
N SER A 164 14.59 2.94 8.27
CA SER A 164 13.73 2.04 9.06
C SER A 164 14.49 1.42 10.24
N LEU A 165 15.73 0.97 10.02
CA LEU A 165 16.58 0.42 11.08
C LEU A 165 16.94 1.49 12.11
N LEU A 166 17.29 2.72 11.67
CA LEU A 166 17.57 3.84 12.56
C LEU A 166 16.34 4.17 13.43
N LEU A 167 15.18 4.34 12.82
CA LEU A 167 13.94 4.65 13.53
C LEU A 167 13.55 3.52 14.51
N GLY A 168 13.68 2.27 14.10
CA GLY A 168 13.43 1.10 14.95
C GLY A 168 14.35 1.10 16.18
N ALA A 169 15.66 1.24 15.98
CA ALA A 169 16.63 1.26 17.07
C ALA A 169 16.39 2.41 18.06
N VAL A 170 15.97 3.59 17.57
CA VAL A 170 15.66 4.73 18.44
C VAL A 170 14.40 4.46 19.26
N ILE A 171 13.33 3.93 18.66
CA ILE A 171 12.09 3.60 19.37
C ILE A 171 12.35 2.52 20.42
N ASP A 172 13.07 1.44 20.09
CA ASP A 172 13.41 0.37 21.01
C ASP A 172 14.26 0.88 22.19
N LYS A 173 15.19 1.81 21.94
CA LYS A 173 15.99 2.44 22.99
C LYS A 173 15.12 3.23 23.98
N TYR A 174 14.19 4.05 23.49
CA TYR A 174 13.28 4.81 24.36
C TYR A 174 12.29 3.90 25.09
N GLU A 175 11.81 2.84 24.46
CA GLU A 175 10.97 1.84 25.11
C GLU A 175 11.69 1.12 26.24
N ALA A 176 12.92 0.66 26.01
CA ALA A 176 13.75 0.02 27.03
C ALA A 176 14.05 0.94 28.21
N ALA A 177 14.09 2.27 28.00
CA ALA A 177 14.23 3.26 29.04
C ALA A 177 12.92 3.61 29.76
N GLY A 178 11.77 3.02 29.37
CA GLY A 178 10.44 3.38 29.89
C GLY A 178 9.94 4.75 29.40
N GLU A 179 10.56 5.33 28.37
CA GLU A 179 10.30 6.69 27.86
C GLU A 179 9.73 6.65 26.42
N LEU A 180 8.86 5.71 26.12
CA LEU A 180 8.29 5.50 24.77
C LEU A 180 7.69 6.78 24.18
N GLU A 181 7.16 7.67 25.03
CA GLU A 181 6.65 8.98 24.62
C GLU A 181 7.73 9.82 23.91
N LYS A 182 8.98 9.82 24.38
CA LYS A 182 10.08 10.52 23.71
C LYS A 182 10.36 9.90 22.33
N GLY A 183 10.17 8.59 22.20
CA GLY A 183 10.23 7.89 20.90
C GLY A 183 9.16 8.40 19.93
N PHE A 184 7.95 8.68 20.39
CA PHE A 184 6.89 9.27 19.55
C PHE A 184 7.20 10.70 19.13
N LEU A 185 7.75 11.52 20.04
CA LEU A 185 8.21 12.87 19.66
C LEU A 185 9.34 12.81 18.62
N PHE A 186 10.26 11.87 18.76
CA PHE A 186 11.29 11.65 17.77
C PHE A 186 10.69 11.23 16.40
N ALA A 187 9.70 10.34 16.39
CA ALA A 187 9.01 9.93 15.16
C ALA A 187 8.27 11.12 14.51
N ALA A 188 7.58 11.95 15.31
CA ALA A 188 6.93 13.17 14.81
C ALA A 188 7.94 14.14 14.19
N ALA A 189 9.09 14.37 14.86
CA ALA A 189 10.16 15.22 14.34
C ALA A 189 10.78 14.64 13.05
N ALA A 190 10.99 13.34 12.98
CA ALA A 190 11.48 12.67 11.77
C ALA A 190 10.52 12.85 10.60
N ILE A 191 9.21 12.66 10.83
CA ILE A 191 8.18 12.90 9.80
C ILE A 191 8.23 14.36 9.34
N LEU A 192 8.34 15.32 10.25
CA LEU A 192 8.43 16.73 9.88
C LEU A 192 9.64 17.01 8.98
N VAL A 193 10.80 16.44 9.28
CA VAL A 193 12.01 16.56 8.45
C VAL A 193 11.78 15.95 7.07
N PHE A 194 11.16 14.77 7.00
CA PHE A 194 10.86 14.11 5.73
C PHE A 194 9.86 14.92 4.89
N VAL A 195 8.82 15.47 5.52
CA VAL A 195 7.81 16.31 4.84
C VAL A 195 8.42 17.62 4.33
N ILE A 196 9.34 18.22 5.06
CA ILE A 196 10.06 19.41 4.59
C ILE A 196 10.94 19.05 3.38
N GLY A 197 11.66 17.95 3.42
CA GLY A 197 12.46 17.45 2.32
C GLY A 197 11.61 17.15 1.08
N ASP A 198 10.47 16.48 1.27
CA ASP A 198 9.47 16.19 0.26
C ASP A 198 8.94 17.49 -0.40
N LEU A 199 8.52 18.46 0.40
CA LEU A 199 8.03 19.75 -0.08
C LEU A 199 9.09 20.51 -0.89
N ILE A 200 10.34 20.55 -0.43
CA ILE A 200 11.45 21.18 -1.17
C ILE A 200 11.62 20.51 -2.53
N CYS A 201 11.55 19.18 -2.58
CA CYS A 201 11.64 18.42 -3.82
C CYS A 201 10.48 18.74 -4.76
N LEU A 202 9.23 18.73 -4.27
CA LEU A 202 8.04 19.06 -5.05
C LEU A 202 8.08 20.48 -5.63
N LEU A 203 8.53 21.47 -4.84
CA LEU A 203 8.70 22.85 -5.30
C LEU A 203 9.80 22.96 -6.36
N GLY A 204 10.83 22.13 -6.28
CA GLY A 204 11.95 22.08 -7.22
C GLY A 204 11.59 21.47 -8.59
N ILE A 205 10.50 20.70 -8.68
CA ILE A 205 10.07 20.06 -9.93
C ILE A 205 9.55 21.13 -10.91
N LYS A 206 10.22 21.26 -12.04
CA LYS A 206 9.80 22.12 -13.16
C LYS A 206 8.94 21.30 -14.14
N GLY A 207 8.02 21.95 -14.78
CA GLY A 207 7.08 21.37 -15.73
C GLY A 207 5.66 21.73 -15.37
N GLU A 208 4.85 21.95 -16.37
CA GLU A 208 3.41 22.07 -16.21
C GLU A 208 2.80 20.67 -16.20
N VAL A 209 1.76 20.48 -15.42
CA VAL A 209 0.88 19.34 -15.62
C VAL A 209 0.34 19.50 -17.03
N ARG A 210 0.84 18.71 -17.97
CA ARG A 210 0.33 18.74 -19.35
C ARG A 210 -1.17 18.48 -19.25
N GLU A 211 -1.95 19.53 -19.29
CA GLU A 211 -3.37 19.39 -19.56
C GLU A 211 -3.44 18.81 -20.97
N GLU A 212 -3.70 17.51 -21.04
CA GLU A 212 -4.02 16.94 -22.33
C GLU A 212 -5.16 17.76 -22.91
N LYS A 213 -4.98 18.25 -24.15
CA LYS A 213 -6.05 18.87 -24.95
C LYS A 213 -7.29 17.98 -25.12
N GLN A 214 -7.31 16.83 -24.50
CA GLN A 214 -8.43 15.90 -24.32
C GLN A 214 -9.46 16.32 -23.27
N ALA A 215 -9.32 17.50 -22.63
CA ALA A 215 -10.31 17.98 -21.65
C ALA A 215 -11.73 18.09 -22.25
N GLU A 216 -11.85 18.33 -23.54
CA GLU A 216 -13.16 18.44 -24.21
C GLU A 216 -13.87 17.10 -24.46
N ASN A 217 -13.15 15.97 -24.43
CA ASN A 217 -13.71 14.64 -24.76
C ASN A 217 -13.60 13.62 -23.60
N ARG A 218 -13.65 14.09 -22.34
CA ARG A 218 -13.60 13.15 -21.19
C ARG A 218 -14.90 12.37 -21.06
N PRO A 219 -14.84 11.04 -20.96
CA PRO A 219 -16.04 10.21 -20.93
C PRO A 219 -16.91 10.52 -19.71
N ARG A 220 -18.23 10.48 -19.89
CA ARG A 220 -19.19 10.61 -18.79
C ARG A 220 -19.09 9.40 -17.87
N LEU A 221 -19.41 9.57 -16.58
CA LEU A 221 -19.37 8.47 -15.61
C LEU A 221 -20.16 7.24 -16.09
N GLY A 222 -21.34 7.44 -16.69
CA GLY A 222 -22.16 6.33 -17.23
C GLY A 222 -21.48 5.59 -18.39
N GLU A 223 -20.71 6.27 -19.23
CA GLU A 223 -19.92 5.65 -20.31
C GLU A 223 -18.78 4.83 -19.73
N VAL A 224 -18.07 5.38 -18.73
CA VAL A 224 -17.01 4.68 -18.01
C VAL A 224 -17.53 3.41 -17.34
N LEU A 225 -18.65 3.52 -16.59
CA LEU A 225 -19.26 2.38 -15.93
C LEU A 225 -19.73 1.33 -16.93
N ARG A 226 -20.29 1.74 -18.06
CA ARG A 226 -20.69 0.83 -19.13
C ARG A 226 -19.49 0.16 -19.77
N ALA A 227 -18.42 0.91 -20.10
CA ALA A 227 -17.20 0.38 -20.71
C ALA A 227 -16.44 -0.57 -19.76
N THR A 228 -16.47 -0.33 -18.45
CA THR A 228 -15.77 -1.12 -17.44
C THR A 228 -16.63 -2.28 -16.91
N LEU A 229 -17.77 -1.97 -16.28
CA LEU A 229 -18.63 -3.00 -15.68
C LEU A 229 -19.49 -3.74 -16.72
N GLY A 230 -19.77 -3.16 -17.89
CA GLY A 230 -20.37 -3.84 -19.04
C GLY A 230 -19.47 -4.88 -19.68
N ASN A 231 -18.14 -4.74 -19.57
CA ASN A 231 -17.20 -5.69 -20.09
C ASN A 231 -17.10 -6.94 -19.20
N VAL A 232 -17.67 -8.06 -19.65
CA VAL A 232 -17.69 -9.32 -18.90
C VAL A 232 -16.28 -9.82 -18.56
N ARG A 233 -15.31 -9.65 -19.47
CA ARG A 233 -13.93 -10.09 -19.25
C ARG A 233 -13.28 -9.27 -18.14
N PHE A 234 -13.48 -7.97 -18.16
CA PHE A 234 -12.94 -7.08 -17.12
C PHE A 234 -13.67 -7.26 -15.76
N ARG A 235 -14.98 -7.51 -15.74
CA ARG A 235 -15.69 -7.87 -14.49
C ARG A 235 -15.07 -9.09 -13.82
N ARG A 236 -14.67 -10.11 -14.57
CA ARG A 236 -13.98 -11.29 -14.01
C ARG A 236 -12.64 -10.93 -13.39
N VAL A 237 -11.90 -9.98 -13.97
CA VAL A 237 -10.67 -9.45 -13.38
C VAL A 237 -10.96 -8.70 -12.10
N ILE A 238 -12.03 -7.89 -12.04
CA ILE A 238 -12.45 -7.20 -10.80
C ILE A 238 -12.76 -8.21 -9.70
N VAL A 239 -13.52 -9.27 -9.98
CA VAL A 239 -13.82 -10.32 -8.99
C VAL A 239 -12.55 -11.00 -8.50
N LEU A 240 -11.62 -11.36 -9.40
CA LEU A 240 -10.34 -11.95 -9.03
C LEU A 240 -9.52 -11.03 -8.12
N TYR A 241 -9.43 -9.75 -8.48
CA TYR A 241 -8.74 -8.74 -7.67
C TYR A 241 -9.39 -8.57 -6.30
N THR A 242 -10.71 -8.57 -6.25
CA THR A 242 -11.48 -8.46 -5.01
C THR A 242 -11.24 -9.65 -4.07
N LEU A 243 -11.27 -10.88 -4.58
CA LEU A 243 -10.97 -12.08 -3.79
C LEU A 243 -9.54 -12.03 -3.23
N PHE A 244 -8.60 -11.59 -4.05
CA PHE A 244 -7.20 -11.44 -3.63
C PHE A 244 -7.05 -10.39 -2.52
N GLU A 245 -7.67 -9.22 -2.67
CA GLU A 245 -7.61 -8.15 -1.65
C GLU A 245 -8.32 -8.55 -0.37
N MET A 246 -9.47 -9.24 -0.44
CA MET A 246 -10.13 -9.79 0.73
C MET A 246 -9.22 -10.76 1.50
N ALA A 247 -8.60 -11.71 0.81
CA ALA A 247 -7.66 -12.64 1.43
C ALA A 247 -6.50 -11.90 2.10
N ARG A 248 -5.92 -10.91 1.42
CA ARG A 248 -4.79 -10.14 1.91
C ARG A 248 -5.14 -9.32 3.15
N TYR A 249 -6.23 -8.58 3.12
CA TYR A 249 -6.63 -7.71 4.23
C TYR A 249 -7.24 -8.47 5.43
N THR A 250 -7.63 -9.72 5.26
CA THR A 250 -8.00 -10.59 6.39
C THR A 250 -6.85 -10.74 7.40
N LEU A 251 -5.59 -10.65 6.97
CA LEU A 251 -4.42 -10.89 7.83
C LEU A 251 -3.46 -9.70 7.94
N ILE A 252 -3.16 -9.01 6.84
CA ILE A 252 -2.00 -8.11 6.77
C ILE A 252 -2.02 -6.99 7.81
N GLY A 253 -3.19 -6.42 8.12
CA GLY A 253 -3.32 -5.36 9.12
C GLY A 253 -3.03 -5.81 10.55
N PHE A 254 -3.15 -7.11 10.83
CA PHE A 254 -2.99 -7.69 12.16
C PHE A 254 -1.57 -8.24 12.42
N LEU A 255 -0.70 -8.24 11.42
CA LEU A 255 0.66 -8.77 11.54
C LEU A 255 1.58 -7.90 12.41
N GLY A 256 1.29 -6.61 12.52
CA GLY A 256 2.04 -5.72 13.40
C GLY A 256 1.90 -6.12 14.87
N THR A 257 0.66 -6.27 15.34
CA THR A 257 0.36 -6.75 16.70
C THR A 257 0.88 -8.16 16.91
N PHE A 258 0.69 -9.06 15.95
CA PHE A 258 1.18 -10.43 16.01
C PHE A 258 2.69 -10.51 16.23
N LYS A 259 3.48 -9.80 15.42
CA LYS A 259 4.94 -9.80 15.53
C LYS A 259 5.41 -9.20 16.85
N TRP A 260 4.82 -8.08 17.25
CA TRP A 260 5.27 -7.37 18.44
C TRP A 260 4.79 -8.02 19.75
N GLN A 261 3.48 -8.31 19.89
CA GLN A 261 2.90 -8.79 21.15
C GLN A 261 2.96 -10.31 21.31
N ASP A 262 2.48 -11.04 20.29
CA ASP A 262 2.37 -12.50 20.40
C ASP A 262 3.73 -13.17 20.21
N LEU A 263 4.52 -12.73 19.23
CA LEU A 263 5.84 -13.29 18.93
C LEU A 263 6.98 -12.60 19.69
N MET A 264 6.73 -11.49 20.38
CA MET A 264 7.69 -10.77 21.21
C MET A 264 8.97 -10.34 20.47
N PHE A 265 8.81 -9.85 19.25
CA PHE A 265 9.91 -9.19 18.54
C PHE A 265 9.96 -7.71 18.89
N ASP A 266 11.17 -7.16 19.07
CA ASP A 266 11.39 -5.73 19.11
C ASP A 266 11.17 -5.08 17.73
N VAL A 267 11.04 -3.76 17.69
CA VAL A 267 10.78 -3.05 16.42
C VAL A 267 11.96 -3.21 15.47
N GLY A 268 13.19 -3.17 15.98
CA GLY A 268 14.39 -3.34 15.17
C GLY A 268 14.39 -4.67 14.42
N MET A 269 14.07 -5.78 15.13
CA MET A 269 13.98 -7.09 14.50
C MET A 269 12.84 -7.18 13.48
N ILE A 270 11.67 -6.60 13.79
CA ILE A 270 10.54 -6.53 12.84
C ILE A 270 10.97 -5.79 11.57
N GLN A 271 11.74 -4.71 11.70
CA GLN A 271 12.24 -3.97 10.53
C GLN A 271 13.27 -4.79 9.74
N ILE A 272 14.16 -5.55 10.39
CA ILE A 272 15.08 -6.45 9.70
C ILE A 272 14.31 -7.49 8.88
N ILE A 273 13.27 -8.10 9.46
CA ILE A 273 12.39 -9.07 8.78
C ILE A 273 11.73 -8.41 7.54
N ASN A 274 11.13 -7.24 7.71
CA ASN A 274 10.46 -6.53 6.61
C ASN A 274 11.43 -6.09 5.51
N MET A 275 12.62 -5.61 5.89
CA MET A 275 13.63 -5.15 4.92
C MET A 275 14.22 -6.32 4.14
N SER A 276 14.39 -7.49 4.75
CA SER A 276 14.81 -8.71 4.03
C SER A 276 13.84 -9.05 2.90
N GLY A 277 12.53 -8.92 3.16
CA GLY A 277 11.51 -9.05 2.14
C GLY A 277 11.62 -7.99 1.03
N SER A 278 11.87 -6.73 1.39
CA SER A 278 12.01 -5.63 0.43
C SER A 278 13.21 -5.83 -0.50
N VAL A 279 14.35 -6.26 0.04
CA VAL A 279 15.54 -6.60 -0.76
C VAL A 279 15.26 -7.75 -1.72
N LEU A 280 14.63 -8.82 -1.22
CA LEU A 280 14.28 -9.98 -2.04
C LEU A 280 13.29 -9.59 -3.15
N ARG A 281 12.27 -8.78 -2.83
CA ARG A 281 11.33 -8.25 -3.80
C ARG A 281 12.04 -7.48 -4.91
N ALA A 282 12.93 -6.56 -4.55
CA ALA A 282 13.69 -5.76 -5.52
C ALA A 282 14.56 -6.64 -6.43
N ALA A 283 15.23 -7.65 -5.86
CA ALA A 283 16.10 -8.56 -6.62
C ALA A 283 15.30 -9.46 -7.59
N ILE A 284 14.11 -9.92 -7.19
CA ILE A 284 13.31 -10.87 -7.99
C ILE A 284 12.40 -10.17 -8.99
N SER A 285 12.01 -8.90 -8.80
CA SER A 285 11.07 -8.19 -9.67
C SER A 285 11.43 -8.26 -11.17
N PRO A 286 12.69 -8.12 -11.63
CA PRO A 286 13.00 -8.23 -13.04
C PRO A 286 12.82 -9.65 -13.61
N ALA A 287 13.12 -10.69 -12.81
CA ALA A 287 12.92 -12.08 -13.21
C ALA A 287 11.44 -12.44 -13.26
N TYR A 288 10.67 -11.93 -12.31
CA TYR A 288 9.23 -12.11 -12.25
C TYR A 288 8.51 -11.46 -13.44
N GLY A 289 8.92 -10.22 -13.81
CA GLY A 289 8.40 -9.54 -14.99
C GLY A 289 8.64 -10.37 -16.28
N ARG A 290 9.86 -10.84 -16.47
CA ARG A 290 10.20 -11.72 -17.63
C ARG A 290 9.38 -13.01 -17.65
N PHE A 291 9.10 -13.60 -16.48
CA PHE A 291 8.24 -14.78 -16.39
C PHE A 291 6.82 -14.46 -16.86
N SER A 292 6.24 -13.34 -16.40
CA SER A 292 4.89 -12.91 -16.78
C SER A 292 4.79 -12.59 -18.28
N ASP A 293 5.79 -11.92 -18.84
CA ASP A 293 5.84 -11.59 -20.28
C ASP A 293 5.95 -12.85 -21.16
N LYS A 294 6.74 -13.83 -20.70
CA LYS A 294 6.94 -15.09 -21.43
C LYS A 294 5.72 -16.01 -21.41
N HIS A 295 4.98 -16.08 -20.30
CA HIS A 295 3.90 -17.05 -20.13
C HIS A 295 2.51 -16.40 -20.24
N SER A 296 2.18 -15.47 -19.36
CA SER A 296 1.05 -14.53 -19.38
C SER A 296 0.93 -13.81 -18.03
N TYR A 297 0.25 -12.67 -18.02
CA TYR A 297 -0.03 -11.94 -16.79
C TYR A 297 -0.90 -12.74 -15.80
N ILE A 298 -1.80 -13.60 -16.31
CA ILE A 298 -2.62 -14.50 -15.49
C ILE A 298 -1.74 -15.54 -14.79
N LYS A 299 -0.78 -16.14 -15.50
CA LYS A 299 0.18 -17.06 -14.89
C LYS A 299 1.05 -16.38 -13.83
N GLY A 300 1.39 -15.12 -14.03
CA GLY A 300 2.04 -14.31 -13.00
C GLY A 300 1.15 -14.13 -11.76
N ILE A 301 -0.15 -13.87 -11.94
CA ILE A 301 -1.10 -13.78 -10.82
C ILE A 301 -1.27 -15.15 -10.12
N GLU A 302 -1.40 -16.24 -10.85
CA GLU A 302 -1.45 -17.60 -10.29
C GLU A 302 -0.21 -17.90 -9.43
N LEU A 303 0.98 -17.56 -9.92
CA LEU A 303 2.24 -17.73 -9.16
C LEU A 303 2.24 -16.89 -7.87
N SER A 304 1.84 -15.60 -7.95
CA SER A 304 1.70 -14.77 -6.74
C SER A 304 0.74 -15.38 -5.73
N THR A 305 -0.36 -15.93 -6.21
CA THR A 305 -1.41 -16.54 -5.38
C THR A 305 -0.90 -17.80 -4.68
N VAL A 306 -0.18 -18.67 -5.40
CA VAL A 306 0.45 -19.89 -4.84
C VAL A 306 1.49 -19.53 -3.77
N LEU A 307 2.31 -18.51 -4.02
CA LEU A 307 3.30 -18.04 -3.05
C LEU A 307 2.65 -17.48 -1.78
N LEU A 308 1.52 -16.77 -1.91
CA LEU A 308 0.78 -16.28 -0.74
C LEU A 308 0.08 -17.39 0.03
N ILE A 309 -0.43 -18.43 -0.63
CA ILE A 309 -0.94 -19.63 0.04
C ILE A 309 0.17 -20.25 0.90
N ALA A 310 1.37 -20.45 0.33
CA ALA A 310 2.52 -20.95 1.08
C ALA A 310 2.93 -20.01 2.23
N ALA A 311 2.85 -18.69 2.02
CA ALA A 311 3.11 -17.71 3.06
C ALA A 311 2.11 -17.84 4.22
N TYR A 312 0.82 -17.98 3.95
CA TYR A 312 -0.19 -18.16 5.00
C TYR A 312 0.01 -19.47 5.78
N VAL A 313 0.47 -20.53 5.12
CA VAL A 313 0.85 -21.76 5.83
C VAL A 313 1.94 -21.48 6.86
N CYS A 314 2.94 -20.66 6.55
CA CYS A 314 3.94 -20.25 7.54
C CYS A 314 3.29 -19.58 8.76
N VAL A 315 2.32 -18.66 8.57
CA VAL A 315 1.65 -17.99 9.69
C VAL A 315 0.81 -18.94 10.52
N ILE A 316 0.10 -19.90 9.89
CA ILE A 316 -0.72 -20.90 10.59
C ILE A 316 0.12 -21.69 11.62
N PHE A 317 1.36 -22.02 11.28
CA PHE A 317 2.27 -22.77 12.16
C PHE A 317 3.20 -21.86 12.99
N THR A 318 3.03 -20.53 12.91
CA THR A 318 3.83 -19.60 13.72
C THR A 318 3.27 -19.51 15.13
N THR A 319 4.10 -19.88 16.10
CA THR A 319 3.89 -19.71 17.54
C THR A 319 5.06 -18.94 18.14
N ARG A 320 5.05 -18.68 19.44
CA ARG A 320 6.19 -18.06 20.13
C ARG A 320 7.48 -18.91 20.00
N GLU A 321 7.37 -20.23 19.98
CA GLU A 321 8.50 -21.15 19.81
C GLU A 321 9.01 -21.20 18.36
N THR A 322 8.09 -21.19 17.41
CA THR A 322 8.37 -21.22 15.95
C THR A 322 8.32 -19.84 15.30
N ARG A 323 8.49 -18.77 16.08
CA ARG A 323 8.31 -17.37 15.63
C ARG A 323 9.11 -17.01 14.38
N TRP A 324 10.20 -17.71 14.09
CA TRP A 324 11.02 -17.50 12.91
C TRP A 324 10.32 -17.88 11.59
N LEU A 325 9.23 -18.65 11.64
CA LEU A 325 8.41 -18.94 10.45
C LEU A 325 7.77 -17.67 9.85
N ILE A 326 7.61 -16.59 10.64
CA ILE A 326 7.13 -15.30 10.13
C ILE A 326 8.08 -14.70 9.07
N TRP A 327 9.37 -15.05 9.12
CA TRP A 327 10.31 -14.71 8.07
C TRP A 327 9.96 -15.40 6.75
N GLY A 328 9.61 -16.70 6.82
CA GLY A 328 9.11 -17.46 5.65
C GLY A 328 7.89 -16.76 5.02
N TYR A 329 6.92 -16.35 5.84
CA TYR A 329 5.80 -15.53 5.39
C TYR A 329 6.28 -14.27 4.66
N THR A 330 7.15 -13.48 5.30
CA THR A 330 7.59 -12.19 4.77
C THR A 330 8.32 -12.35 3.43
N LEU A 331 9.21 -13.33 3.29
CA LEU A 331 9.95 -13.58 2.08
C LEU A 331 9.05 -14.06 0.93
N LEU A 332 8.15 -15.03 1.19
CA LEU A 332 7.20 -15.54 0.19
C LEU A 332 6.22 -14.46 -0.26
N ALA A 333 5.70 -13.66 0.69
CA ALA A 333 4.82 -12.54 0.39
C ALA A 333 5.53 -11.45 -0.40
N ALA A 334 6.81 -11.20 -0.14
CA ALA A 334 7.64 -10.25 -0.89
C ALA A 334 7.83 -10.69 -2.35
N VAL A 335 8.11 -11.98 -2.59
CA VAL A 335 8.20 -12.55 -3.94
C VAL A 335 6.85 -12.45 -4.66
N ALA A 336 5.75 -12.76 -3.98
CA ALA A 336 4.41 -12.61 -4.55
C ALA A 336 4.11 -11.16 -4.94
N ALA A 337 4.48 -10.20 -4.08
CA ALA A 337 4.29 -8.76 -4.31
C ALA A 337 5.13 -8.23 -5.49
N ALA A 338 6.26 -8.86 -5.82
CA ALA A 338 7.09 -8.48 -6.96
C ALA A 338 6.33 -8.54 -8.30
N GLY A 339 5.34 -9.43 -8.43
CA GLY A 339 4.56 -9.59 -9.65
C GLY A 339 3.11 -9.13 -9.55
N PHE A 340 2.53 -9.13 -8.36
CA PHE A 340 1.11 -8.91 -8.16
C PHE A 340 0.59 -7.60 -8.79
N GLY A 341 1.13 -6.46 -8.34
CA GLY A 341 0.65 -5.14 -8.78
C GLY A 341 0.79 -4.95 -10.28
N GLN A 342 1.95 -5.30 -10.83
CA GLN A 342 2.26 -5.14 -12.25
C GLN A 342 1.38 -6.03 -13.13
N ASN A 343 1.14 -7.28 -12.72
CA ASN A 343 0.31 -8.19 -13.49
C ASN A 343 -1.17 -7.76 -13.52
N PHE A 344 -1.72 -7.28 -12.39
CA PHE A 344 -3.07 -6.71 -12.37
C PHE A 344 -3.21 -5.41 -13.16
N LEU A 345 -2.16 -4.60 -13.22
CA LEU A 345 -2.13 -3.42 -14.07
C LEU A 345 -2.14 -3.82 -15.55
N ASN A 346 -1.26 -4.71 -15.96
CA ASN A 346 -1.11 -5.15 -17.35
C ASN A 346 -2.35 -5.89 -17.86
N ILE A 347 -3.00 -6.72 -17.02
CA ILE A 347 -4.24 -7.38 -17.41
C ILE A 347 -5.40 -6.38 -17.58
N THR A 348 -5.39 -5.27 -16.84
CA THR A 348 -6.37 -4.19 -17.02
C THR A 348 -6.17 -3.55 -18.40
N TYR A 349 -4.93 -3.26 -18.81
CA TYR A 349 -4.62 -2.79 -20.17
C TYR A 349 -5.08 -3.76 -21.26
N SER A 350 -5.06 -5.06 -20.99
CA SER A 350 -5.44 -6.08 -21.99
C SER A 350 -6.96 -6.14 -22.25
N TYR A 351 -7.79 -5.64 -21.34
CA TYR A 351 -9.24 -5.80 -21.43
C TYR A 351 -10.01 -4.47 -21.49
N VAL A 352 -9.37 -3.35 -21.22
CA VAL A 352 -10.00 -2.04 -21.21
C VAL A 352 -9.28 -1.12 -22.20
N ASP A 353 -10.04 -0.35 -22.96
CA ASP A 353 -9.50 0.67 -23.84
C ASP A 353 -8.64 1.67 -23.06
N GLU A 354 -7.52 2.09 -23.64
CA GLU A 354 -6.56 3.04 -23.04
C GLU A 354 -7.26 4.32 -22.55
N ARG A 355 -8.29 4.77 -23.29
CA ARG A 355 -9.11 5.93 -22.93
C ARG A 355 -9.78 5.83 -21.57
N TYR A 356 -10.13 4.61 -21.12
CA TYR A 356 -10.83 4.35 -19.85
C TYR A 356 -9.93 3.70 -18.80
N PHE A 357 -8.66 3.53 -19.09
CA PHE A 357 -7.74 2.74 -18.26
C PHE A 357 -7.61 3.28 -16.83
N ALA A 358 -7.46 4.61 -16.66
CA ALA A 358 -7.29 5.23 -15.35
C ALA A 358 -8.54 5.03 -14.49
N GLU A 359 -9.72 5.25 -15.06
CA GLU A 359 -11.00 5.09 -14.41
C GLU A 359 -11.30 3.61 -14.10
N ALA A 360 -11.02 2.73 -15.03
CA ALA A 360 -11.17 1.29 -14.83
C ALA A 360 -10.29 0.76 -13.68
N THR A 361 -9.05 1.23 -13.64
CA THR A 361 -8.12 0.90 -12.56
C THR A 361 -8.64 1.44 -11.21
N ALA A 362 -9.13 2.67 -11.18
CA ALA A 362 -9.71 3.26 -9.96
C ALA A 362 -10.97 2.50 -9.50
N ILE A 363 -11.86 2.11 -10.41
CA ILE A 363 -13.06 1.31 -10.09
C ILE A 363 -12.65 -0.06 -9.52
N LYS A 364 -11.74 -0.76 -10.18
CA LYS A 364 -11.23 -2.05 -9.72
C LYS A 364 -10.61 -1.94 -8.32
N ASN A 365 -9.74 -0.96 -8.11
CA ASN A 365 -9.07 -0.74 -6.83
C ASN A 365 -10.08 -0.36 -5.73
N SER A 366 -11.07 0.47 -6.05
CA SER A 366 -12.10 0.89 -5.08
C SER A 366 -12.98 -0.28 -4.63
N ILE A 367 -13.41 -1.14 -5.57
CA ILE A 367 -14.21 -2.32 -5.23
C ILE A 367 -13.37 -3.29 -4.39
N GLY A 368 -12.16 -3.62 -4.83
CA GLY A 368 -11.26 -4.50 -4.11
C GLY A 368 -10.87 -3.96 -2.73
N GLY A 369 -10.58 -2.65 -2.65
CA GLY A 369 -10.23 -2.00 -1.39
C GLY A 369 -11.39 -1.97 -0.39
N LEU A 370 -12.61 -1.66 -0.84
CA LEU A 370 -13.80 -1.72 0.02
C LEU A 370 -14.04 -3.13 0.56
N CYS A 371 -14.04 -4.13 -0.32
CA CYS A 371 -14.23 -5.53 0.09
C CYS A 371 -13.08 -6.02 0.99
N GLY A 372 -11.85 -5.59 0.71
CA GLY A 372 -10.70 -5.84 1.58
C GLY A 372 -10.87 -5.23 2.97
N PHE A 373 -11.36 -3.99 3.06
CA PHE A 373 -11.66 -3.37 4.35
C PHE A 373 -12.77 -4.10 5.12
N LEU A 374 -13.84 -4.52 4.43
CA LEU A 374 -14.90 -5.32 5.04
C LEU A 374 -14.39 -6.68 5.55
N ALA A 375 -13.48 -7.31 4.80
CA ALA A 375 -12.81 -8.52 5.25
C ALA A 375 -11.93 -8.27 6.49
N ALA A 376 -11.19 -7.17 6.54
CA ALA A 376 -10.43 -6.78 7.73
C ALA A 376 -11.35 -6.50 8.93
N PHE A 377 -12.49 -5.85 8.72
CA PHE A 377 -13.48 -5.60 9.77
C PHE A 377 -14.03 -6.90 10.37
N ALA A 378 -14.44 -7.85 9.52
CA ALA A 378 -14.91 -9.16 9.96
C ALA A 378 -13.79 -9.93 10.69
N SER A 379 -12.57 -9.86 10.16
CA SER A 379 -11.39 -10.49 10.74
C SER A 379 -11.02 -9.90 12.11
N GLY A 380 -11.14 -8.59 12.29
CA GLY A 380 -10.94 -7.93 13.58
C GLY A 380 -11.96 -8.38 14.64
N ARG A 381 -13.23 -8.52 14.24
CA ARG A 381 -14.27 -9.06 15.14
C ARG A 381 -13.95 -10.50 15.57
N LEU A 382 -13.47 -11.33 14.64
CA LEU A 382 -13.06 -12.69 14.94
C LEU A 382 -11.86 -12.70 15.89
N LEU A 383 -10.87 -11.84 15.69
CA LEU A 383 -9.71 -11.72 16.58
C LEU A 383 -10.15 -11.34 17.99
N SER A 384 -10.97 -10.31 18.15
CA SER A 384 -11.52 -9.93 19.48
C SER A 384 -12.27 -11.08 20.15
N TYR A 385 -13.06 -11.84 19.40
CA TYR A 385 -13.77 -13.00 19.93
C TYR A 385 -12.82 -14.08 20.44
N ILE A 386 -11.77 -14.42 19.67
CA ILE A 386 -10.79 -15.43 20.07
C ILE A 386 -10.00 -14.98 21.32
N GLN A 387 -9.57 -13.72 21.35
CA GLN A 387 -8.83 -13.17 22.48
C GLN A 387 -9.70 -13.09 23.75
N SER A 388 -10.97 -12.69 23.65
CA SER A 388 -11.90 -12.67 24.79
C SER A 388 -12.20 -14.06 25.36
N ASN A 389 -12.06 -15.12 24.56
CA ASN A 389 -12.18 -16.52 24.96
C ASN A 389 -10.84 -17.14 25.37
N GLY A 390 -9.85 -16.35 25.79
CA GLY A 390 -8.55 -16.85 26.26
C GLY A 390 -7.74 -17.54 25.16
N ASN A 391 -7.77 -17.03 23.94
CA ASN A 391 -7.13 -17.62 22.76
C ASN A 391 -7.57 -19.07 22.47
N THR A 392 -8.88 -19.33 22.66
CA THR A 392 -9.48 -20.63 22.36
C THR A 392 -10.51 -20.49 21.25
N PHE A 393 -10.37 -21.29 20.19
CA PHE A 393 -11.30 -21.36 19.07
C PHE A 393 -11.64 -22.81 18.77
N LEU A 394 -12.93 -23.15 18.74
CA LEU A 394 -13.45 -24.52 18.57
C LEU A 394 -12.83 -25.55 19.52
N GLY A 395 -12.53 -25.14 20.76
CA GLY A 395 -11.91 -26.01 21.78
C GLY A 395 -10.39 -26.20 21.65
N ILE A 396 -9.75 -25.55 20.70
CA ILE A 396 -8.31 -25.61 20.49
C ILE A 396 -7.69 -24.25 20.88
N HIS A 397 -6.56 -24.30 21.62
CA HIS A 397 -5.81 -23.11 21.96
C HIS A 397 -5.03 -22.63 20.72
N VAL A 398 -5.36 -21.44 20.21
CA VAL A 398 -4.79 -20.87 18.99
C VAL A 398 -4.68 -19.35 19.10
N LEU A 399 -3.66 -18.77 18.48
CA LEU A 399 -3.58 -17.33 18.31
C LEU A 399 -4.58 -16.89 17.22
N GLY A 400 -5.24 -15.77 17.44
CA GLY A 400 -6.27 -15.29 16.50
C GLY A 400 -5.76 -15.11 15.08
N GLN A 401 -4.49 -14.70 14.93
CA GLN A 401 -3.86 -14.50 13.62
C GLN A 401 -3.62 -15.80 12.85
N GLN A 402 -3.50 -16.94 13.55
CA GLN A 402 -3.43 -18.26 12.91
C GLN A 402 -4.78 -18.59 12.24
N VAL A 403 -5.89 -18.30 12.92
CA VAL A 403 -7.24 -18.50 12.37
C VAL A 403 -7.50 -17.53 11.20
N GLN A 404 -7.09 -16.27 11.33
CA GLN A 404 -7.13 -15.31 10.23
C GLN A 404 -6.36 -15.80 9.01
N ALA A 405 -5.17 -16.40 9.22
CA ALA A 405 -4.37 -16.98 8.15
C ALA A 405 -5.04 -18.18 7.48
N CYS A 406 -5.76 -19.03 8.23
CA CYS A 406 -6.57 -20.11 7.66
C CYS A 406 -7.67 -19.55 6.73
N ILE A 407 -8.39 -18.51 7.16
CA ILE A 407 -9.42 -17.88 6.34
C ILE A 407 -8.81 -17.23 5.09
N ALA A 408 -7.69 -16.50 5.27
CA ALA A 408 -6.96 -15.89 4.16
C ALA A 408 -6.48 -16.94 3.13
N LEU A 409 -6.02 -18.09 3.61
CA LEU A 409 -5.61 -19.22 2.76
C LEU A 409 -6.79 -19.76 1.94
N VAL A 410 -7.96 -19.96 2.55
CA VAL A 410 -9.15 -20.42 1.83
C VAL A 410 -9.60 -19.42 0.76
N LEU A 411 -9.64 -18.14 1.10
CA LEU A 411 -9.97 -17.07 0.14
C LEU A 411 -8.94 -17.00 -1.01
N MET A 412 -7.65 -17.16 -0.68
CA MET A 412 -6.59 -17.15 -1.68
C MET A 412 -6.63 -18.39 -2.57
N ALA A 413 -6.98 -19.56 -2.03
CA ALA A 413 -7.21 -20.76 -2.82
C ALA A 413 -8.42 -20.58 -3.76
N ALA A 414 -9.50 -19.98 -3.30
CA ALA A 414 -10.63 -19.62 -4.16
C ALA A 414 -10.22 -18.64 -5.28
N ALA A 415 -9.37 -17.65 -4.96
CA ALA A 415 -8.81 -16.73 -5.97
C ALA A 415 -7.95 -17.48 -7.00
N LEU A 416 -7.13 -18.45 -6.57
CA LEU A 416 -6.33 -19.29 -7.47
C LEU A 416 -7.20 -20.11 -8.45
N LEU A 417 -8.22 -20.80 -7.91
CA LEU A 417 -9.15 -21.58 -8.72
C LEU A 417 -9.90 -20.68 -9.70
N TYR A 418 -10.34 -19.52 -9.24
CA TYR A 418 -11.02 -18.53 -10.09
C TYR A 418 -10.08 -17.96 -11.17
N ALA A 419 -8.83 -17.67 -10.84
CA ALA A 419 -7.82 -17.25 -11.81
C ALA A 419 -7.63 -18.31 -12.89
N HIS A 420 -7.46 -19.57 -12.48
CA HIS A 420 -7.18 -20.68 -13.40
C HIS A 420 -8.38 -21.04 -14.28
N PHE A 421 -9.55 -21.27 -13.70
CA PHE A 421 -10.71 -21.80 -14.42
C PHE A 421 -11.58 -20.75 -15.10
N VAL A 422 -11.60 -19.51 -14.61
CA VAL A 422 -12.49 -18.46 -15.13
C VAL A 422 -11.73 -17.41 -15.93
N VAL A 423 -10.65 -16.84 -15.36
CA VAL A 423 -9.91 -15.77 -16.03
C VAL A 423 -8.90 -16.32 -17.02
N GLY A 424 -8.20 -17.42 -16.69
CA GLY A 424 -7.17 -18.02 -17.52
C GLY A 424 -7.67 -18.62 -18.85
N ARG A 425 -8.96 -18.92 -18.92
CA ARG A 425 -9.61 -19.41 -20.16
C ARG A 425 -10.03 -18.30 -21.13
N GLN A 426 -9.85 -17.03 -20.76
CA GLN A 426 -10.21 -15.90 -21.62
C GLN A 426 -9.12 -15.69 -22.68
N LYS A 427 -9.52 -15.64 -23.97
CA LYS A 427 -8.60 -15.23 -25.04
C LYS A 427 -8.25 -13.75 -24.85
N ILE A 428 -6.97 -13.43 -24.75
CA ILE A 428 -6.49 -12.06 -24.76
C ILE A 428 -6.62 -11.57 -26.19
N THR A 429 -7.48 -10.57 -26.42
CA THR A 429 -7.60 -9.89 -27.71
C THR A 429 -6.38 -8.97 -27.83
N GLY A 430 -5.39 -9.33 -28.65
CA GLY A 430 -4.27 -8.43 -28.96
C GLY A 430 -2.86 -9.03 -28.93
N LYS A 431 -2.71 -10.33 -29.13
CA LYS A 431 -1.44 -10.94 -29.58
C LYS A 431 -1.72 -11.92 -30.70
#